data_d951105650376135df2d1c2eecfb2a73
#
_entry.id   d951105650376135df2d1c2eecfb2a73
#
_cell.length_a   1.000
_cell.length_b   1.000
_cell.length_c   1.000
_cell.angle_alpha   90.00
_cell.angle_beta   90.00
_cell.angle_gamma   90.00
#
_symmetry.space_group_name_H-M   'P 1'
#
loop_
_entity.id
_entity.type
_entity.pdbx_description
1 polymer ?
#
loop_
_entity_poly.entity_id
_entity_poly.type
_entity_poly.pdbx_seq_one_letter_code
_entity_poly.pdbx_strand_id
1 'polypeptide(L)'
;MTGGPTYLDAASSEPLHPAARETLLAALDQGYADPRRQHRAGRSARLLLDNARAVVAEALDVRPDEVTFTSSGTEAVHLGLLGLHRGARDGTIAYSAVEHSAVLHAATWAGGGVEVPVDRLGRVAVAAPPPGTSVLAVQSANHEVGTTQPVAGLAAFAGGVPLFMDACASAGRLPLPDGWSAAAASSHKWGGPAGVGLLLVRKGARWRPPFPVDERIDERAPGFENVPAALAAAAALQAVVAERDEVGARQRALVDDVRRRVAEIPDVEVAGDPDDRLPHLVTFSCLYVDGEALVTELDRLGYAVASGSACTASTLTPSHVLAAMGVLTHGNVRLSLTRDAAQEQVDGFLDVLPSVVARLRAEVGR
;
A
#
# COMPACT_ATOMS: atom_id res chain seq x y z
N MET A 1 -24.06 -14.86 -21.04
CA MET A 1 -23.09 -14.60 -19.97
C MET A 1 -22.97 -13.10 -19.83
N THR A 2 -23.66 -12.50 -18.86
CA THR A 2 -23.72 -11.05 -18.62
C THR A 2 -23.12 -10.75 -17.23
N GLY A 3 -21.89 -11.23 -17.01
CA GLY A 3 -21.07 -10.78 -15.89
C GLY A 3 -20.31 -9.53 -16.34
N GLY A 4 -20.24 -8.49 -15.49
CA GLY A 4 -19.35 -7.34 -15.72
C GLY A 4 -17.87 -7.78 -15.79
N PRO A 5 -16.96 -6.85 -16.11
CA PRO A 5 -15.53 -7.18 -16.20
C PRO A 5 -15.00 -7.76 -14.90
N THR A 6 -14.12 -8.77 -15.01
CA THR A 6 -13.43 -9.38 -13.88
C THR A 6 -12.37 -8.40 -13.36
N TYR A 7 -12.57 -7.87 -12.15
CA TYR A 7 -11.68 -6.91 -11.53
C TYR A 7 -10.52 -7.61 -10.82
N LEU A 8 -9.31 -7.44 -11.33
CA LEU A 8 -8.07 -8.05 -10.87
C LEU A 8 -7.01 -7.00 -10.52
N ASP A 9 -7.43 -5.84 -10.00
CA ASP A 9 -6.55 -4.72 -9.62
C ASP A 9 -6.81 -4.22 -8.18
N ALA A 10 -7.06 -5.13 -7.25
CA ALA A 10 -7.29 -4.81 -5.83
C ALA A 10 -6.09 -4.11 -5.15
N ALA A 11 -4.86 -4.29 -5.66
CA ALA A 11 -3.69 -3.58 -5.17
C ALA A 11 -3.72 -2.08 -5.49
N SER A 12 -4.44 -1.63 -6.52
CA SER A 12 -4.72 -0.22 -6.75
C SER A 12 -5.83 0.29 -5.83
N SER A 13 -6.96 -0.43 -5.76
CA SER A 13 -8.05 -0.12 -4.84
C SER A 13 -8.89 -1.37 -4.60
N GLU A 14 -9.07 -1.76 -3.35
CA GLU A 14 -9.99 -2.82 -2.96
C GLU A 14 -11.44 -2.29 -3.05
N PRO A 15 -12.40 -3.06 -3.59
CA PRO A 15 -13.81 -2.70 -3.52
C PRO A 15 -14.28 -2.42 -2.08
N LEU A 16 -15.19 -1.47 -1.94
CA LEU A 16 -15.68 -1.04 -0.63
C LEU A 16 -16.26 -2.23 0.15
N HIS A 17 -15.72 -2.48 1.33
CA HIS A 17 -16.18 -3.56 2.19
C HIS A 17 -17.64 -3.32 2.64
N PRO A 18 -18.50 -4.36 2.71
CA PRO A 18 -19.90 -4.20 3.15
C PRO A 18 -20.03 -3.48 4.50
N ALA A 19 -19.19 -3.83 5.49
CA ALA A 19 -19.14 -3.16 6.79
C ALA A 19 -18.81 -1.66 6.67
N ALA A 20 -17.89 -1.29 5.77
CA ALA A 20 -17.58 0.13 5.52
C ALA A 20 -18.79 0.85 4.93
N ARG A 21 -19.47 0.24 3.95
CA ARG A 21 -20.63 0.83 3.30
C ARG A 21 -21.75 1.08 4.29
N GLU A 22 -22.09 0.09 5.11
CA GLU A 22 -23.13 0.20 6.15
C GLU A 22 -22.79 1.30 7.16
N THR A 23 -21.57 1.26 7.70
CA THR A 23 -21.09 2.24 8.69
C THR A 23 -21.07 3.66 8.11
N LEU A 24 -20.62 3.83 6.86
CA LEU A 24 -20.58 5.14 6.20
C LEU A 24 -21.99 5.74 6.09
N LEU A 25 -22.94 4.97 5.61
CA LEU A 25 -24.34 5.43 5.47
C LEU A 25 -24.95 5.81 6.83
N ALA A 26 -24.75 4.98 7.86
CA ALA A 26 -25.25 5.28 9.21
C ALA A 26 -24.56 6.51 9.84
N ALA A 27 -23.29 6.75 9.53
CA ALA A 27 -22.52 7.84 10.11
C ALA A 27 -22.77 9.21 9.45
N LEU A 28 -23.28 9.26 8.23
CA LEU A 28 -23.53 10.53 7.52
C LEU A 28 -24.50 11.44 8.29
N ASP A 29 -25.52 10.86 8.93
CA ASP A 29 -26.52 11.61 9.70
C ASP A 29 -26.02 12.10 11.08
N GLN A 30 -24.96 11.52 11.60
CA GLN A 30 -24.47 11.76 12.97
C GLN A 30 -23.09 12.40 13.04
N GLY A 31 -22.22 12.15 12.04
CA GLY A 31 -20.81 12.54 12.02
C GLY A 31 -20.50 13.87 11.34
N TYR A 32 -21.50 14.68 11.03
CA TYR A 32 -21.34 15.93 10.27
C TYR A 32 -20.76 17.10 11.06
N ALA A 33 -20.79 17.04 12.39
CA ALA A 33 -20.39 18.16 13.24
C ALA A 33 -18.88 18.17 13.50
N ASP A 34 -18.32 19.37 13.71
CA ASP A 34 -16.91 19.53 14.11
C ASP A 34 -16.68 18.90 15.50
N PRO A 35 -15.84 17.85 15.62
CA PRO A 35 -15.58 17.14 16.88
C PRO A 35 -14.88 18.01 17.94
N ARG A 36 -14.40 19.19 17.59
CA ARG A 36 -13.76 20.14 18.51
C ARG A 36 -14.74 21.07 19.20
N ARG A 37 -16.02 21.06 18.78
CA ARG A 37 -17.04 21.93 19.35
C ARG A 37 -17.65 21.34 20.64
N GLN A 38 -17.97 22.24 21.59
CA GLN A 38 -18.47 21.83 22.90
C GLN A 38 -19.99 21.58 22.94
N HIS A 39 -20.74 21.89 21.88
CA HIS A 39 -22.16 21.58 21.82
C HIS A 39 -22.40 20.08 21.60
N ARG A 40 -23.65 19.63 21.82
CA ARG A 40 -24.01 18.21 21.79
C ARG A 40 -23.55 17.48 20.53
N ALA A 41 -23.81 18.05 19.35
CA ALA A 41 -23.44 17.43 18.09
C ALA A 41 -21.91 17.29 17.93
N GLY A 42 -21.13 18.30 18.37
CA GLY A 42 -19.66 18.22 18.35
C GLY A 42 -19.12 17.14 19.30
N ARG A 43 -19.70 17.02 20.52
CA ARG A 43 -19.31 15.94 21.44
C ARG A 43 -19.65 14.57 20.89
N SER A 44 -20.80 14.41 20.20
CA SER A 44 -21.16 13.16 19.54
C SER A 44 -20.18 12.80 18.45
N ALA A 45 -19.82 13.77 17.58
CA ALA A 45 -18.83 13.55 16.51
C ALA A 45 -17.44 13.18 17.09
N ARG A 46 -17.05 13.79 18.22
CA ARG A 46 -15.80 13.42 18.92
C ARG A 46 -15.83 11.98 19.41
N LEU A 47 -16.92 11.55 20.04
CA LEU A 47 -17.07 10.17 20.51
C LEU A 47 -16.99 9.16 19.34
N LEU A 48 -17.59 9.49 18.20
CA LEU A 48 -17.51 8.68 16.99
C LEU A 48 -16.06 8.58 16.46
N LEU A 49 -15.36 9.70 16.42
CA LEU A 49 -13.96 9.74 15.98
C LEU A 49 -13.02 8.99 16.94
N ASP A 50 -13.21 9.15 18.24
CA ASP A 50 -12.44 8.43 19.26
C ASP A 50 -12.71 6.92 19.21
N ASN A 51 -13.96 6.52 18.95
CA ASN A 51 -14.30 5.11 18.69
C ASN A 51 -13.61 4.58 17.45
N ALA A 52 -13.61 5.32 16.34
CA ALA A 52 -12.87 4.93 15.13
C ALA A 52 -11.37 4.73 15.39
N ARG A 53 -10.76 5.63 16.19
CA ARG A 53 -9.34 5.47 16.61
C ARG A 53 -9.12 4.21 17.44
N ALA A 54 -10.03 3.92 18.38
CA ALA A 54 -9.92 2.74 19.23
C ALA A 54 -10.03 1.43 18.41
N VAL A 55 -10.97 1.37 17.45
CA VAL A 55 -11.14 0.23 16.55
C VAL A 55 -9.90 0.01 15.67
N VAL A 56 -9.37 1.09 15.08
CA VAL A 56 -8.12 1.02 14.30
C VAL A 56 -6.95 0.54 15.17
N ALA A 57 -6.85 1.08 16.39
CA ALA A 57 -5.77 0.74 17.31
C ALA A 57 -5.80 -0.74 17.71
N GLU A 58 -6.99 -1.27 18.01
CA GLU A 58 -7.20 -2.70 18.28
C GLU A 58 -6.83 -3.57 17.06
N ALA A 59 -7.32 -3.20 15.87
CA ALA A 59 -7.09 -3.96 14.65
C ALA A 59 -5.62 -4.02 14.22
N LEU A 60 -4.83 -2.98 14.52
CA LEU A 60 -3.41 -2.88 14.15
C LEU A 60 -2.44 -3.14 15.31
N ASP A 61 -2.94 -3.51 16.49
CA ASP A 61 -2.15 -3.71 17.72
C ASP A 61 -1.26 -2.49 18.06
N VAL A 62 -1.89 -1.31 18.08
CA VAL A 62 -1.26 -0.04 18.46
C VAL A 62 -2.12 0.67 19.51
N ARG A 63 -1.64 1.79 20.04
CA ARG A 63 -2.39 2.57 21.00
C ARG A 63 -3.33 3.58 20.30
N PRO A 64 -4.52 3.88 20.84
CA PRO A 64 -5.42 4.89 20.26
C PRO A 64 -4.77 6.29 20.13
N ASP A 65 -3.87 6.66 21.07
CA ASP A 65 -3.13 7.94 21.03
C ASP A 65 -1.97 7.95 19.99
N GLU A 66 -1.68 6.82 19.35
CA GLU A 66 -0.75 6.71 18.25
C GLU A 66 -1.43 6.86 16.88
N VAL A 67 -2.78 6.77 16.81
CA VAL A 67 -3.55 6.80 15.56
C VAL A 67 -4.02 8.20 15.23
N THR A 68 -3.74 8.65 14.01
CA THR A 68 -4.24 9.90 13.43
C THR A 68 -4.83 9.63 12.05
N PHE A 69 -6.05 10.09 11.78
CA PHE A 69 -6.63 10.04 10.44
C PHE A 69 -6.11 11.18 9.59
N THR A 70 -5.78 10.89 8.33
CA THR A 70 -5.33 11.83 7.30
C THR A 70 -6.25 11.75 6.09
N SER A 71 -6.09 12.65 5.11
CA SER A 71 -6.91 12.64 3.88
C SER A 71 -6.48 11.58 2.85
N SER A 72 -5.31 10.97 3.03
CA SER A 72 -4.82 9.92 2.12
C SER A 72 -3.61 9.18 2.72
N GLY A 73 -3.28 8.00 2.17
CA GLY A 73 -2.02 7.33 2.47
C GLY A 73 -0.80 8.18 2.10
N THR A 74 -0.85 8.91 0.99
CA THR A 74 0.22 9.82 0.56
C THR A 74 0.48 10.92 1.60
N GLU A 75 -0.58 11.56 2.12
CA GLU A 75 -0.44 12.54 3.20
C GLU A 75 0.14 11.90 4.47
N ALA A 76 -0.32 10.71 4.83
CA ALA A 76 0.21 9.98 5.98
C ALA A 76 1.72 9.66 5.82
N VAL A 77 2.16 9.26 4.61
CA VAL A 77 3.57 9.06 4.27
C VAL A 77 4.37 10.37 4.44
N HIS A 78 3.89 11.47 3.87
CA HIS A 78 4.57 12.76 3.97
C HIS A 78 4.68 13.24 5.43
N LEU A 79 3.59 13.20 6.19
CA LEU A 79 3.57 13.60 7.59
C LEU A 79 4.46 12.69 8.46
N GLY A 80 4.41 11.39 8.25
CA GLY A 80 5.18 10.42 9.02
C GLY A 80 6.68 10.54 8.77
N LEU A 81 7.08 10.47 7.51
CA LEU A 81 8.48 10.48 7.10
C LEU A 81 9.14 11.85 7.39
N LEU A 82 8.54 12.93 6.88
CA LEU A 82 9.09 14.27 7.07
C LEU A 82 9.02 14.71 8.55
N GLY A 83 8.02 14.24 9.29
CA GLY A 83 7.90 14.53 10.72
C GLY A 83 9.00 13.88 11.55
N LEU A 84 9.37 12.63 11.24
CA LEU A 84 10.54 11.97 11.86
C LEU A 84 11.83 12.65 11.46
N HIS A 85 12.01 12.98 10.17
CA HIS A 85 13.17 13.70 9.68
C HIS A 85 13.35 15.05 10.39
N ARG A 86 12.28 15.85 10.53
CA ARG A 86 12.30 17.11 11.27
C ARG A 86 12.54 16.92 12.76
N GLY A 87 12.17 15.79 13.33
CA GLY A 87 12.44 15.41 14.72
C GLY A 87 13.90 15.02 14.98
N ALA A 88 14.64 14.64 13.96
CA ALA A 88 16.07 14.42 14.02
C ALA A 88 16.81 15.77 14.09
N ARG A 89 18.05 15.76 14.57
CA ARG A 89 18.85 16.99 14.67
C ARG A 89 19.41 17.38 13.29
N ASP A 90 20.03 16.42 12.63
CA ASP A 90 20.70 16.56 11.33
C ASP A 90 20.64 15.22 10.58
N GLY A 91 20.95 15.24 9.28
CA GLY A 91 21.11 14.03 8.48
C GLY A 91 20.19 13.99 7.25
N THR A 92 20.29 12.90 6.52
CA THR A 92 19.60 12.67 5.25
C THR A 92 18.60 11.54 5.39
N ILE A 93 17.51 11.58 4.66
CA ILE A 93 16.56 10.46 4.56
C ILE A 93 17.23 9.32 3.78
N ALA A 94 17.30 8.12 4.37
CA ALA A 94 17.60 6.90 3.63
C ALA A 94 16.30 6.18 3.31
N TYR A 95 16.17 5.61 2.11
CA TYR A 95 14.95 4.91 1.69
C TYR A 95 15.27 3.72 0.79
N SER A 96 14.45 2.69 0.85
CA SER A 96 14.60 1.52 -0.01
C SER A 96 14.38 1.88 -1.48
N ALA A 97 15.19 1.33 -2.39
CA ALA A 97 15.08 1.55 -3.84
C ALA A 97 13.73 1.18 -4.45
N VAL A 98 12.90 0.46 -3.72
CA VAL A 98 11.57 -0.02 -4.17
C VAL A 98 10.41 0.68 -3.46
N GLU A 99 10.65 1.83 -2.81
CA GLU A 99 9.61 2.60 -2.14
C GLU A 99 8.55 3.15 -3.12
N HIS A 100 7.37 3.44 -2.57
CA HIS A 100 6.35 4.17 -3.31
C HIS A 100 6.81 5.61 -3.62
N SER A 101 6.35 6.17 -4.75
CA SER A 101 6.69 7.52 -5.20
C SER A 101 6.46 8.61 -4.14
N ALA A 102 5.50 8.44 -3.23
CA ALA A 102 5.27 9.37 -2.12
C ALA A 102 6.50 9.50 -1.20
N VAL A 103 7.23 8.39 -0.95
CA VAL A 103 8.48 8.40 -0.16
C VAL A 103 9.59 9.10 -0.94
N LEU A 104 9.74 8.77 -2.24
CA LEU A 104 10.76 9.37 -3.11
C LEU A 104 10.58 10.88 -3.22
N HIS A 105 9.33 11.33 -3.44
CA HIS A 105 9.01 12.76 -3.52
C HIS A 105 9.21 13.48 -2.18
N ALA A 106 8.87 12.84 -1.05
CA ALA A 106 9.12 13.41 0.27
C ALA A 106 10.63 13.56 0.55
N ALA A 107 11.45 12.56 0.21
CA ALA A 107 12.90 12.64 0.34
C ALA A 107 13.48 13.73 -0.56
N THR A 108 13.03 13.83 -1.82
CA THR A 108 13.44 14.91 -2.74
C THR A 108 13.07 16.27 -2.19
N TRP A 109 11.85 16.45 -1.68
CA TRP A 109 11.38 17.69 -1.09
C TRP A 109 12.18 18.10 0.16
N ALA A 110 12.69 17.13 0.94
CA ALA A 110 13.54 17.36 2.11
C ALA A 110 15.01 17.70 1.77
N GLY A 111 15.34 17.86 0.49
CA GLY A 111 16.70 18.20 0.03
C GLY A 111 17.46 17.02 -0.57
N GLY A 112 16.80 15.91 -0.82
CA GLY A 112 17.36 14.67 -1.37
C GLY A 112 17.42 13.53 -0.36
N GLY A 113 17.82 12.35 -0.82
CA GLY A 113 17.91 11.15 0.00
C GLY A 113 18.99 10.18 -0.47
N VAL A 114 19.26 9.16 0.33
CA VAL A 114 20.17 8.07 0.01
C VAL A 114 19.36 6.80 -0.25
N GLU A 115 19.50 6.27 -1.45
CA GLU A 115 18.84 5.04 -1.84
C GLU A 115 19.56 3.83 -1.24
N VAL A 116 18.81 2.92 -0.63
CA VAL A 116 19.28 1.64 -0.11
C VAL A 116 18.91 0.55 -1.12
N PRO A 117 19.90 -0.14 -1.70
CA PRO A 117 19.64 -1.13 -2.74
C PRO A 117 18.90 -2.36 -2.23
N VAL A 118 18.27 -3.08 -3.16
CA VAL A 118 17.55 -4.33 -2.92
C VAL A 118 18.15 -5.47 -3.74
N ASP A 119 17.82 -6.70 -3.39
CA ASP A 119 18.13 -7.89 -4.17
C ASP A 119 17.13 -8.10 -5.33
N ARG A 120 17.32 -9.17 -6.10
CA ARG A 120 16.41 -9.53 -7.22
C ARG A 120 14.98 -9.89 -6.76
N LEU A 121 14.77 -10.18 -5.49
CA LEU A 121 13.44 -10.40 -4.91
C LEU A 121 12.78 -9.09 -4.44
N GLY A 122 13.51 -7.97 -4.51
CA GLY A 122 13.05 -6.66 -4.05
C GLY A 122 13.21 -6.45 -2.54
N ARG A 123 14.13 -7.18 -1.88
CA ARG A 123 14.32 -7.16 -0.43
C ARG A 123 15.57 -6.37 -0.06
N VAL A 124 15.44 -5.49 0.92
CA VAL A 124 16.56 -4.77 1.55
C VAL A 124 17.37 -5.73 2.42
N ALA A 125 18.69 -5.68 2.34
CA ALA A 125 19.56 -6.43 3.24
C ALA A 125 19.48 -5.88 4.68
N VAL A 126 19.40 -6.78 5.65
CA VAL A 126 19.41 -6.39 7.07
C VAL A 126 20.81 -5.90 7.46
N ALA A 127 20.95 -4.59 7.56
CA ALA A 127 22.21 -3.91 7.88
C ALA A 127 21.94 -2.57 8.58
N ALA A 128 22.98 -1.96 9.13
CA ALA A 128 22.89 -0.59 9.63
C ALA A 128 22.59 0.38 8.47
N PRO A 129 21.79 1.43 8.71
CA PRO A 129 21.52 2.44 7.70
C PRO A 129 22.82 3.18 7.30
N PRO A 130 22.86 3.81 6.11
CA PRO A 130 24.01 4.62 5.69
C PRO A 130 24.41 5.66 6.74
N PRO A 131 25.71 5.97 6.90
CA PRO A 131 26.15 6.99 7.85
C PRO A 131 25.48 8.35 7.59
N GLY A 132 25.09 9.06 8.65
CA GLY A 132 24.42 10.35 8.54
C GLY A 132 22.91 10.25 8.24
N THR A 133 22.32 9.06 8.34
CA THR A 133 20.87 8.87 8.18
C THR A 133 20.10 9.50 9.33
N SER A 134 19.14 10.38 9.03
CA SER A 134 18.19 10.97 9.99
C SER A 134 16.97 10.10 10.23
N VAL A 135 16.50 9.40 9.19
CA VAL A 135 15.38 8.45 9.20
C VAL A 135 15.59 7.43 8.09
N LEU A 136 15.30 6.16 8.40
CA LEU A 136 15.27 5.08 7.40
C LEU A 136 13.81 4.81 7.01
N ALA A 137 13.47 4.99 5.73
CA ALA A 137 12.15 4.68 5.19
C ALA A 137 12.16 3.32 4.48
N VAL A 138 11.29 2.41 4.95
CA VAL A 138 11.14 1.07 4.34
C VAL A 138 9.66 0.69 4.38
N GLN A 139 9.12 0.31 3.24
CA GLN A 139 7.76 -0.24 3.18
C GLN A 139 7.69 -1.60 3.88
N SER A 140 6.54 -1.97 4.44
CA SER A 140 6.35 -3.30 5.04
C SER A 140 6.20 -4.39 3.99
N ALA A 141 5.57 -4.05 2.84
CA ALA A 141 5.47 -4.92 1.67
C ALA A 141 5.37 -4.07 0.40
N ASN A 142 5.95 -4.56 -0.68
CA ASN A 142 5.98 -3.84 -1.96
C ASN A 142 4.61 -3.88 -2.65
N HIS A 143 4.17 -2.74 -3.13
CA HIS A 143 2.87 -2.54 -3.77
C HIS A 143 2.81 -3.04 -5.23
N GLU A 144 3.96 -3.32 -5.86
CA GLU A 144 4.04 -3.89 -7.21
C GLU A 144 4.27 -5.40 -7.18
N VAL A 145 5.33 -5.87 -6.52
CA VAL A 145 5.74 -7.28 -6.57
C VAL A 145 5.33 -8.08 -5.33
N GLY A 146 4.82 -7.42 -4.30
CA GLY A 146 4.30 -8.06 -3.09
C GLY A 146 5.34 -8.42 -2.04
N THR A 147 6.63 -8.45 -2.35
CA THR A 147 7.70 -8.84 -1.42
C THR A 147 7.62 -8.09 -0.09
N THR A 148 7.66 -8.82 1.04
CA THR A 148 7.71 -8.22 2.38
C THR A 148 9.13 -7.83 2.75
N GLN A 149 9.26 -6.73 3.51
CA GLN A 149 10.55 -6.23 3.96
C GLN A 149 10.86 -6.66 5.40
N PRO A 150 12.14 -6.87 5.75
CA PRO A 150 12.56 -7.32 7.08
C PRO A 150 12.60 -6.16 8.10
N VAL A 151 11.47 -5.45 8.29
CA VAL A 151 11.37 -4.21 9.10
C VAL A 151 11.92 -4.39 10.51
N ALA A 152 11.52 -5.45 11.22
CA ALA A 152 11.99 -5.70 12.58
C ALA A 152 13.52 -5.96 12.62
N GLY A 153 14.05 -6.68 11.63
CA GLY A 153 15.49 -6.89 11.48
C GLY A 153 16.24 -5.57 11.23
N LEU A 154 15.74 -4.73 10.32
CA LEU A 154 16.32 -3.41 10.05
C LEU A 154 16.31 -2.51 11.29
N ALA A 155 15.21 -2.50 12.04
CA ALA A 155 15.09 -1.74 13.27
C ALA A 155 16.12 -2.16 14.34
N ALA A 156 16.40 -3.47 14.45
CA ALA A 156 17.41 -3.99 15.37
C ALA A 156 18.83 -3.49 15.04
N PHE A 157 19.12 -3.22 13.77
CA PHE A 157 20.42 -2.70 13.31
C PHE A 157 20.44 -1.18 13.10
N ALA A 158 19.32 -0.49 13.33
CA ALA A 158 19.19 0.95 13.06
C ALA A 158 20.03 1.87 13.95
N GLY A 159 20.62 1.36 15.05
CA GLY A 159 21.53 2.16 15.91
C GLY A 159 20.88 3.43 16.50
N GLY A 160 19.57 3.43 16.70
CA GLY A 160 18.81 4.59 17.20
C GLY A 160 18.31 5.55 16.11
N VAL A 161 18.56 5.26 14.82
CA VAL A 161 17.91 5.94 13.70
C VAL A 161 16.43 5.53 13.66
N PRO A 162 15.47 6.49 13.67
CA PRO A 162 14.06 6.16 13.58
C PRO A 162 13.72 5.51 12.23
N LEU A 163 12.83 4.52 12.25
CA LEU A 163 12.34 3.86 11.04
C LEU A 163 10.92 4.34 10.73
N PHE A 164 10.73 4.87 9.52
CA PHE A 164 9.44 5.11 8.92
C PHE A 164 9.00 3.90 8.09
N MET A 165 7.78 3.41 8.31
CA MET A 165 7.24 2.25 7.59
C MET A 165 6.06 2.66 6.72
N ASP A 166 6.17 2.47 5.40
CA ASP A 166 4.98 2.52 4.53
C ASP A 166 4.26 1.17 4.57
N ALA A 167 3.13 1.12 5.25
CA ALA A 167 2.25 -0.04 5.35
C ALA A 167 0.99 0.08 4.47
N CYS A 168 0.96 1.01 3.50
CA CYS A 168 -0.24 1.22 2.67
C CYS A 168 -0.67 -0.04 1.92
N ALA A 169 0.25 -0.87 1.47
CA ALA A 169 -0.08 -2.10 0.74
C ALA A 169 -0.41 -3.30 1.65
N SER A 170 0.06 -3.28 2.91
CA SER A 170 0.00 -4.45 3.80
C SER A 170 -1.00 -4.33 4.94
N ALA A 171 -1.36 -3.10 5.37
CA ALA A 171 -2.27 -2.90 6.48
C ALA A 171 -3.62 -3.62 6.25
N GLY A 172 -4.07 -4.36 7.26
CA GLY A 172 -5.24 -5.25 7.17
C GLY A 172 -4.96 -6.61 6.53
N ARG A 173 -3.97 -6.74 5.64
CA ARG A 173 -3.63 -8.00 4.94
C ARG A 173 -2.56 -8.81 5.66
N LEU A 174 -1.64 -8.15 6.34
CA LEU A 174 -0.60 -8.74 7.18
C LEU A 174 -0.57 -8.04 8.54
N PRO A 175 -0.09 -8.70 9.61
CA PRO A 175 0.24 -8.03 10.85
C PRO A 175 1.30 -6.95 10.62
N LEU A 176 1.21 -5.84 11.35
CA LEU A 176 2.29 -4.86 11.32
C LEU A 176 3.53 -5.43 12.01
N PRO A 177 4.71 -5.40 11.38
CA PRO A 177 5.95 -5.79 12.05
C PRO A 177 6.32 -4.76 13.13
N ASP A 178 7.15 -5.19 14.08
CA ASP A 178 7.69 -4.31 15.13
C ASP A 178 8.85 -3.44 14.64
N GLY A 179 9.23 -2.44 15.47
CA GLY A 179 10.46 -1.67 15.34
C GLY A 179 10.34 -0.33 14.59
N TRP A 180 9.18 0.00 14.04
CA TRP A 180 8.97 1.30 13.41
C TRP A 180 8.68 2.42 14.43
N SER A 181 9.05 3.65 14.09
CA SER A 181 8.79 4.88 14.88
C SER A 181 7.54 5.62 14.40
N ALA A 182 7.29 5.63 13.09
CA ALA A 182 6.04 6.06 12.49
C ALA A 182 5.69 5.17 11.30
N ALA A 183 4.39 5.03 11.01
CA ALA A 183 3.91 4.27 9.87
C ALA A 183 2.74 4.97 9.19
N ALA A 184 2.54 4.64 7.90
CA ALA A 184 1.41 5.13 7.11
C ALA A 184 0.59 3.96 6.56
N ALA A 185 -0.74 4.17 6.44
CA ALA A 185 -1.62 3.21 5.78
C ALA A 185 -2.73 3.93 4.98
N SER A 186 -3.36 3.25 4.03
CA SER A 186 -4.32 3.85 3.09
C SER A 186 -5.60 3.05 3.02
N SER A 187 -6.72 3.68 3.41
CA SER A 187 -8.01 3.02 3.62
C SER A 187 -8.52 2.25 2.40
N HIS A 188 -8.42 2.81 1.20
CA HIS A 188 -8.90 2.15 -0.01
C HIS A 188 -8.16 0.85 -0.38
N LYS A 189 -7.03 0.56 0.28
CA LYS A 189 -6.27 -0.69 0.07
C LYS A 189 -6.84 -1.88 0.86
N TRP A 190 -7.65 -1.63 1.89
CA TRP A 190 -8.34 -2.67 2.66
C TRP A 190 -9.87 -2.62 2.57
N GLY A 191 -10.41 -1.94 1.54
CA GLY A 191 -11.84 -1.85 1.34
C GLY A 191 -12.55 -0.80 2.20
N GLY A 192 -11.82 0.15 2.77
CA GLY A 192 -12.39 1.37 3.30
C GLY A 192 -12.57 2.45 2.23
N PRO A 193 -13.22 3.59 2.54
CA PRO A 193 -13.43 4.66 1.58
C PRO A 193 -12.11 5.33 1.17
N ALA A 194 -12.03 5.79 -0.07
CA ALA A 194 -10.99 6.72 -0.51
C ALA A 194 -11.10 8.05 0.28
N GLY A 195 -10.01 8.82 0.32
CA GLY A 195 -9.98 10.07 1.08
C GLY A 195 -9.73 9.86 2.59
N VAL A 196 -9.25 8.69 3.00
CA VAL A 196 -8.81 8.38 4.37
C VAL A 196 -7.47 7.67 4.34
N GLY A 197 -6.51 8.18 5.11
CA GLY A 197 -5.26 7.52 5.45
C GLY A 197 -5.10 7.41 6.96
N LEU A 198 -4.12 6.63 7.39
CA LEU A 198 -3.70 6.53 8.78
C LEU A 198 -2.24 6.93 8.91
N LEU A 199 -1.97 7.86 9.80
CA LEU A 199 -0.65 8.14 10.33
C LEU A 199 -0.57 7.51 11.72
N LEU A 200 0.38 6.60 11.91
CA LEU A 200 0.69 5.98 13.19
C LEU A 200 2.03 6.56 13.67
N VAL A 201 2.07 7.08 14.89
CA VAL A 201 3.31 7.61 15.49
C VAL A 201 3.47 6.99 16.86
N ARG A 202 4.51 6.19 17.06
CA ARG A 202 4.77 5.52 18.34
C ARG A 202 4.97 6.55 19.45
N LYS A 203 4.42 6.27 20.61
CA LYS A 203 4.64 7.08 21.80
C LYS A 203 6.13 7.15 22.12
N GLY A 204 6.65 8.38 22.21
CA GLY A 204 8.07 8.65 22.43
C GLY A 204 8.93 8.76 21.16
N ALA A 205 8.38 8.54 19.98
CA ALA A 205 9.06 8.88 18.74
C ALA A 205 9.33 10.39 18.66
N ARG A 206 10.52 10.76 18.19
CA ARG A 206 10.90 12.16 17.98
C ARG A 206 10.30 12.66 16.68
N TRP A 207 8.99 12.90 16.70
CA TRP A 207 8.25 13.41 15.57
C TRP A 207 7.91 14.90 15.79
N ARG A 208 8.01 15.73 14.73
CA ARG A 208 7.61 17.15 14.73
C ARG A 208 6.81 17.46 13.49
N PRO A 209 5.77 18.33 13.57
CA PRO A 209 4.97 18.69 12.40
C PRO A 209 5.86 19.22 11.27
N PRO A 210 5.84 18.60 10.08
CA PRO A 210 6.69 19.02 8.96
C PRO A 210 6.14 20.26 8.25
N PHE A 211 4.82 20.49 8.35
CA PHE A 211 4.11 21.61 7.74
C PHE A 211 3.58 22.58 8.81
N PRO A 212 3.17 23.79 8.42
CA PRO A 212 2.52 24.72 9.34
C PRO A 212 1.26 24.09 9.96
N VAL A 213 1.14 24.19 11.27
CA VAL A 213 -0.01 23.68 12.05
C VAL A 213 -0.62 24.80 12.89
N ASP A 214 -1.90 24.68 13.21
CA ASP A 214 -2.54 25.46 14.25
C ASP A 214 -2.39 24.70 15.58
N GLU A 215 -1.65 25.25 16.54
CA GLU A 215 -1.40 24.66 17.85
C GLU A 215 -2.68 24.33 18.64
N ARG A 216 -3.82 24.89 18.23
CA ARG A 216 -5.14 24.60 18.82
C ARG A 216 -5.79 23.34 18.28
N ILE A 217 -5.17 22.69 17.30
CA ILE A 217 -5.63 21.49 16.60
C ILE A 217 -4.58 20.39 16.82
N ASP A 218 -4.93 19.13 16.55
CA ASP A 218 -3.97 18.03 16.55
C ASP A 218 -2.80 18.35 15.60
N GLU A 219 -1.58 18.44 16.14
CA GLU A 219 -0.35 18.73 15.37
C GLU A 219 -0.13 17.78 14.19
N ARG A 220 -0.70 16.57 14.26
CA ARG A 220 -0.52 15.50 13.28
C ARG A 220 -1.52 15.56 12.14
N ALA A 221 -2.70 16.15 12.35
CA ALA A 221 -3.75 16.25 11.35
C ALA A 221 -4.32 17.67 11.31
N PRO A 222 -3.72 18.58 10.54
CA PRO A 222 -4.29 19.90 10.35
C PRO A 222 -5.59 19.78 9.55
N GLY A 223 -6.68 20.37 10.06
CA GLY A 223 -7.94 20.44 9.35
C GLY A 223 -9.11 19.79 10.10
N PHE A 224 -10.16 19.45 9.36
CA PHE A 224 -11.39 18.86 9.85
C PHE A 224 -11.50 17.42 9.38
N GLU A 225 -11.53 16.49 10.32
CA GLU A 225 -11.58 15.05 10.00
C GLU A 225 -12.93 14.68 9.40
N ASN A 226 -12.90 13.86 8.35
CA ASN A 226 -14.10 13.23 7.79
C ASN A 226 -14.55 12.09 8.71
N VAL A 227 -15.32 12.43 9.75
CA VAL A 227 -15.74 11.48 10.78
C VAL A 227 -16.50 10.27 10.20
N PRO A 228 -17.48 10.43 9.27
CA PRO A 228 -18.14 9.29 8.65
C PRO A 228 -17.19 8.36 7.91
N ALA A 229 -16.26 8.92 7.13
CA ALA A 229 -15.30 8.10 6.40
C ALA A 229 -14.26 7.44 7.32
N ALA A 230 -13.85 8.09 8.40
CA ALA A 230 -12.97 7.51 9.42
C ALA A 230 -13.61 6.29 10.10
N LEU A 231 -14.90 6.39 10.48
CA LEU A 231 -15.65 5.26 11.02
C LEU A 231 -15.75 4.10 10.03
N ALA A 232 -16.08 4.39 8.78
CA ALA A 232 -16.18 3.39 7.73
C ALA A 232 -14.82 2.71 7.45
N ALA A 233 -13.73 3.47 7.45
CA ALA A 233 -12.38 2.94 7.30
C ALA A 233 -12.01 2.00 8.46
N ALA A 234 -12.36 2.37 9.69
CA ALA A 234 -12.15 1.56 10.88
C ALA A 234 -12.97 0.27 10.84
N ALA A 235 -14.25 0.34 10.46
CA ALA A 235 -15.12 -0.84 10.32
C ALA A 235 -14.62 -1.82 9.24
N ALA A 236 -14.17 -1.30 8.09
CA ALA A 236 -13.55 -2.14 7.07
C ALA A 236 -12.28 -2.81 7.59
N LEU A 237 -11.39 -2.06 8.26
CA LEU A 237 -10.15 -2.59 8.79
C LEU A 237 -10.39 -3.72 9.79
N GLN A 238 -11.31 -3.52 10.73
CA GLN A 238 -11.70 -4.53 11.72
C GLN A 238 -12.20 -5.81 11.04
N ALA A 239 -13.09 -5.68 10.04
CA ALA A 239 -13.64 -6.82 9.32
C ALA A 239 -12.55 -7.56 8.54
N VAL A 240 -11.70 -6.85 7.79
CA VAL A 240 -10.61 -7.44 7.01
C VAL A 240 -9.58 -8.13 7.90
N VAL A 241 -9.27 -7.58 9.07
CA VAL A 241 -8.36 -8.22 10.03
C VAL A 241 -8.97 -9.52 10.61
N ALA A 242 -10.29 -9.53 10.86
CA ALA A 242 -10.98 -10.73 11.32
C ALA A 242 -11.02 -11.85 10.26
N GLU A 243 -11.09 -11.50 8.97
CA GLU A 243 -11.12 -12.43 7.83
C GLU A 243 -9.72 -12.78 7.29
N ARG A 244 -8.67 -12.09 7.74
CA ARG A 244 -7.34 -12.05 7.14
C ARG A 244 -6.73 -13.42 6.83
N ASP A 245 -6.76 -14.33 7.79
CA ASP A 245 -6.06 -15.60 7.66
C ASP A 245 -6.77 -16.51 6.65
N GLU A 246 -8.10 -16.55 6.66
CA GLU A 246 -8.89 -17.33 5.71
C GLU A 246 -8.78 -16.76 4.29
N VAL A 247 -9.02 -15.45 4.13
CA VAL A 247 -8.92 -14.76 2.84
C VAL A 247 -7.50 -14.82 2.30
N GLY A 248 -6.51 -14.60 3.15
CA GLY A 248 -5.10 -14.66 2.79
C GLY A 248 -4.67 -16.03 2.30
N ALA A 249 -5.10 -17.10 2.97
CA ALA A 249 -4.79 -18.47 2.56
C ALA A 249 -5.40 -18.80 1.17
N ARG A 250 -6.67 -18.41 0.94
CA ARG A 250 -7.33 -18.58 -0.35
C ARG A 250 -6.66 -17.78 -1.45
N GLN A 251 -6.38 -16.50 -1.22
CA GLN A 251 -5.70 -15.64 -2.19
C GLN A 251 -4.30 -16.16 -2.52
N ARG A 252 -3.55 -16.65 -1.51
CA ARG A 252 -2.22 -17.23 -1.72
C ARG A 252 -2.28 -18.42 -2.65
N ALA A 253 -3.22 -19.34 -2.44
CA ALA A 253 -3.38 -20.52 -3.30
C ALA A 253 -3.70 -20.13 -4.76
N LEU A 254 -4.59 -19.15 -4.97
CA LEU A 254 -4.92 -18.63 -6.30
C LEU A 254 -3.71 -17.94 -6.95
N VAL A 255 -2.97 -17.13 -6.20
CA VAL A 255 -1.77 -16.45 -6.71
C VAL A 255 -0.64 -17.45 -7.00
N ASP A 256 -0.48 -18.49 -6.21
CA ASP A 256 0.49 -19.57 -6.48
C ASP A 256 0.17 -20.30 -7.80
N ASP A 257 -1.11 -20.53 -8.09
CA ASP A 257 -1.55 -21.08 -9.37
C ASP A 257 -1.23 -20.11 -10.54
N VAL A 258 -1.51 -18.81 -10.38
CA VAL A 258 -1.12 -17.80 -11.39
C VAL A 258 0.39 -17.84 -11.62
N ARG A 259 1.22 -17.76 -10.56
CA ARG A 259 2.68 -17.77 -10.65
C ARG A 259 3.20 -18.98 -11.40
N ARG A 260 2.65 -20.18 -11.09
CA ARG A 260 3.04 -21.43 -11.75
C ARG A 260 2.67 -21.42 -13.24
N ARG A 261 1.43 -21.08 -13.58
CA ARG A 261 0.92 -21.15 -14.96
C ARG A 261 1.53 -20.07 -15.87
N VAL A 262 1.74 -18.85 -15.36
CA VAL A 262 2.40 -17.80 -16.17
C VAL A 262 3.89 -18.10 -16.41
N ALA A 263 4.56 -18.79 -15.49
CA ALA A 263 5.95 -19.23 -15.68
C ALA A 263 6.10 -20.33 -16.78
N GLU A 264 5.02 -21.00 -17.16
CA GLU A 264 5.01 -21.95 -18.27
C GLU A 264 4.97 -21.26 -19.65
N ILE A 265 4.61 -19.96 -19.70
CA ILE A 265 4.61 -19.19 -20.95
C ILE A 265 6.04 -18.83 -21.30
N PRO A 266 6.53 -19.15 -22.54
CA PRO A 266 7.89 -18.85 -22.92
C PRO A 266 8.24 -17.36 -22.73
N ASP A 267 9.48 -17.06 -22.32
CA ASP A 267 10.00 -15.71 -22.12
C ASP A 267 9.12 -14.82 -21.20
N VAL A 268 8.58 -15.44 -20.13
CA VAL A 268 7.90 -14.73 -19.05
C VAL A 268 8.72 -14.85 -17.76
N GLU A 269 8.98 -13.71 -17.10
CA GLU A 269 9.64 -13.63 -15.81
C GLU A 269 8.63 -13.23 -14.73
N VAL A 270 8.49 -14.05 -13.66
CA VAL A 270 7.65 -13.75 -12.50
C VAL A 270 8.49 -13.02 -11.46
N ALA A 271 8.11 -11.79 -11.12
CA ALA A 271 8.82 -10.95 -10.17
C ALA A 271 8.39 -11.15 -8.71
N GLY A 272 9.25 -10.73 -7.79
CA GLY A 272 9.03 -10.76 -6.34
C GLY A 272 9.26 -12.11 -5.68
N ASP A 273 9.28 -12.07 -4.35
CA ASP A 273 9.55 -13.25 -3.52
C ASP A 273 8.43 -14.30 -3.67
N PRO A 274 8.75 -15.59 -3.86
CA PRO A 274 7.72 -16.63 -3.96
C PRO A 274 7.03 -16.93 -2.62
N ASP A 275 7.72 -16.73 -1.50
CA ASP A 275 7.26 -17.14 -0.17
C ASP A 275 6.85 -15.95 0.71
N ASP A 276 7.78 -15.02 0.95
CA ASP A 276 7.58 -13.87 1.83
C ASP A 276 6.97 -12.69 1.09
N ARG A 277 5.65 -12.74 0.88
CA ARG A 277 4.92 -11.77 0.07
C ARG A 277 3.48 -11.55 0.51
N LEU A 278 2.88 -10.48 0.03
CA LEU A 278 1.44 -10.28 0.08
C LEU A 278 0.70 -11.45 -0.58
N PRO A 279 -0.41 -11.92 0.01
CA PRO A 279 -1.09 -13.12 -0.49
C PRO A 279 -1.84 -12.89 -1.81
N HIS A 280 -2.24 -11.67 -2.12
CA HIS A 280 -3.26 -11.34 -3.11
C HIS A 280 -2.72 -10.82 -4.44
N LEU A 281 -1.41 -10.62 -4.59
CA LEU A 281 -0.87 -10.04 -5.83
C LEU A 281 0.33 -10.81 -6.38
N VAL A 282 0.51 -10.69 -7.69
CA VAL A 282 1.67 -11.15 -8.45
C VAL A 282 1.94 -10.19 -9.59
N THR A 283 3.23 -9.99 -9.88
CA THR A 283 3.68 -9.28 -11.08
C THR A 283 4.54 -10.22 -11.92
N PHE A 284 4.31 -10.20 -13.21
CA PHE A 284 5.12 -10.90 -14.19
C PHE A 284 5.34 -10.02 -15.42
N SER A 285 6.41 -10.27 -16.15
CA SER A 285 6.81 -9.50 -17.34
C SER A 285 6.96 -10.43 -18.53
N CYS A 286 6.39 -10.03 -19.67
CA CYS A 286 6.44 -10.77 -20.92
C CYS A 286 7.45 -10.14 -21.87
N LEU A 287 8.57 -10.80 -22.16
CA LEU A 287 9.58 -10.31 -23.08
C LEU A 287 8.97 -10.13 -24.49
N TYR A 288 9.39 -9.08 -25.20
CA TYR A 288 8.89 -8.70 -26.53
C TYR A 288 7.41 -8.32 -26.58
N VAL A 289 6.83 -7.91 -25.47
CA VAL A 289 5.44 -7.42 -25.40
C VAL A 289 5.46 -6.00 -24.83
N ASP A 290 4.66 -5.11 -25.41
CA ASP A 290 4.39 -3.81 -24.79
C ASP A 290 3.36 -3.97 -23.67
N GLY A 291 3.67 -3.45 -22.48
CA GLY A 291 2.82 -3.62 -21.28
C GLY A 291 1.47 -2.90 -21.38
N GLU A 292 1.43 -1.74 -22.04
CA GLU A 292 0.19 -0.98 -22.24
C GLU A 292 -0.73 -1.69 -23.24
N ALA A 293 -0.16 -2.20 -24.34
CA ALA A 293 -0.90 -3.01 -25.31
C ALA A 293 -1.46 -4.28 -24.64
N LEU A 294 -0.67 -4.94 -23.79
CA LEU A 294 -1.11 -6.15 -23.09
C LEU A 294 -2.30 -5.85 -22.13
N VAL A 295 -2.19 -4.82 -21.30
CA VAL A 295 -3.27 -4.43 -20.37
C VAL A 295 -4.52 -4.00 -21.15
N THR A 296 -4.37 -3.25 -22.24
CA THR A 296 -5.48 -2.83 -23.09
C THR A 296 -6.23 -4.01 -23.73
N GLU A 297 -5.48 -5.02 -24.21
CA GLU A 297 -6.11 -6.21 -24.80
C GLU A 297 -6.80 -7.08 -23.74
N LEU A 298 -6.22 -7.19 -22.53
CA LEU A 298 -6.84 -7.91 -21.43
C LEU A 298 -8.14 -7.21 -20.98
N ASP A 299 -8.14 -5.87 -20.88
CA ASP A 299 -9.34 -5.10 -20.56
C ASP A 299 -10.44 -5.30 -21.62
N ARG A 300 -10.09 -5.30 -22.92
CA ARG A 300 -11.03 -5.59 -24.01
C ARG A 300 -11.65 -6.99 -23.90
N LEU A 301 -10.93 -7.94 -23.31
CA LEU A 301 -11.42 -9.29 -23.02
C LEU A 301 -12.16 -9.39 -21.68
N GLY A 302 -12.31 -8.29 -20.95
CA GLY A 302 -13.06 -8.19 -19.71
C GLY A 302 -12.23 -8.46 -18.44
N TYR A 303 -10.90 -8.33 -18.49
CA TYR A 303 -10.00 -8.50 -17.32
C TYR A 303 -9.31 -7.19 -16.99
N ALA A 304 -9.72 -6.53 -15.90
CA ALA A 304 -9.12 -5.30 -15.42
C ALA A 304 -7.88 -5.63 -14.56
N VAL A 305 -6.69 -5.48 -15.13
CA VAL A 305 -5.39 -5.62 -14.49
C VAL A 305 -4.60 -4.31 -14.57
N ALA A 306 -3.51 -4.18 -13.82
CA ALA A 306 -2.60 -3.03 -13.92
C ALA A 306 -1.25 -3.41 -14.55
N SER A 307 -0.49 -2.42 -15.02
CA SER A 307 0.94 -2.55 -15.24
C SER A 307 1.69 -1.77 -14.17
N GLY A 308 2.92 -2.18 -13.82
CA GLY A 308 3.77 -1.47 -12.86
C GLY A 308 4.10 -0.03 -13.28
N SER A 309 4.02 0.28 -14.59
CA SER A 309 4.17 1.63 -15.15
C SER A 309 2.92 2.50 -15.00
N ALA A 310 1.78 1.96 -14.58
CA ALA A 310 0.50 2.69 -14.48
C ALA A 310 0.52 3.83 -13.44
N CYS A 311 1.40 3.80 -12.45
CA CYS A 311 1.62 4.94 -11.54
C CYS A 311 2.29 6.15 -12.22
N THR A 312 2.81 5.97 -13.44
CA THR A 312 3.46 7.00 -14.27
C THR A 312 2.76 7.13 -15.63
N ALA A 313 1.44 7.06 -15.66
CA ALA A 313 0.58 7.01 -16.86
C ALA A 313 0.80 8.12 -17.92
N SER A 314 1.80 8.97 -17.77
CA SER A 314 2.20 10.00 -18.74
C SER A 314 3.65 9.87 -19.24
N THR A 315 4.41 8.86 -18.78
CA THR A 315 5.82 8.70 -19.17
C THR A 315 6.09 7.26 -19.57
N LEU A 316 6.78 7.08 -20.72
CA LEU A 316 7.33 5.81 -21.21
C LEU A 316 8.44 5.25 -20.27
N THR A 317 8.42 5.62 -18.99
CA THR A 317 9.45 5.26 -18.02
C THR A 317 9.12 3.90 -17.41
N PRO A 318 10.02 2.93 -17.50
CA PRO A 318 9.84 1.62 -16.87
C PRO A 318 9.64 1.74 -15.34
N SER A 319 9.02 0.72 -14.72
CA SER A 319 8.90 0.63 -13.27
C SER A 319 10.29 0.74 -12.61
N HIS A 320 10.45 1.72 -11.72
CA HIS A 320 11.68 1.87 -10.95
C HIS A 320 11.89 0.69 -9.98
N VAL A 321 10.81 0.06 -9.51
CA VAL A 321 10.85 -1.12 -8.65
C VAL A 321 11.48 -2.29 -9.40
N LEU A 322 10.97 -2.64 -10.59
CA LEU A 322 11.53 -3.72 -11.40
C LEU A 322 12.96 -3.42 -11.85
N ALA A 323 13.25 -2.14 -12.16
CA ALA A 323 14.61 -1.72 -12.51
C ALA A 323 15.60 -1.87 -11.32
N ALA A 324 15.18 -1.46 -10.11
CA ALA A 324 16.00 -1.63 -8.90
C ALA A 324 16.27 -3.10 -8.56
N MET A 325 15.32 -3.98 -8.86
CA MET A 325 15.45 -5.44 -8.69
C MET A 325 16.34 -6.09 -9.76
N GLY A 326 16.63 -5.40 -10.86
CA GLY A 326 17.38 -5.97 -12.00
C GLY A 326 16.64 -7.10 -12.72
N VAL A 327 15.29 -7.02 -12.77
CA VAL A 327 14.40 -7.93 -13.48
C VAL A 327 13.82 -7.28 -14.73
N LEU A 328 13.11 -8.04 -15.56
CA LEU A 328 12.51 -7.54 -16.79
C LEU A 328 11.49 -6.42 -16.51
N THR A 329 11.70 -5.24 -17.08
CA THR A 329 10.91 -4.03 -16.83
C THR A 329 9.79 -3.77 -17.84
N HIS A 330 9.83 -4.43 -19.01
CA HIS A 330 8.87 -4.25 -20.09
C HIS A 330 7.85 -5.39 -20.13
N GLY A 331 6.66 -5.11 -20.67
CA GLY A 331 5.62 -6.12 -20.80
C GLY A 331 5.08 -6.62 -19.45
N ASN A 332 5.16 -5.80 -18.42
CA ASN A 332 4.73 -6.22 -17.09
C ASN A 332 3.22 -6.08 -16.90
N VAL A 333 2.66 -7.05 -16.17
CA VAL A 333 1.30 -7.06 -15.66
C VAL A 333 1.35 -7.33 -14.17
N ARG A 334 0.63 -6.53 -13.40
CA ARG A 334 0.31 -6.80 -12.01
C ARG A 334 -1.14 -7.27 -11.90
N LEU A 335 -1.33 -8.50 -11.47
CA LEU A 335 -2.62 -9.06 -11.13
C LEU A 335 -2.80 -9.03 -9.62
N SER A 336 -3.94 -8.55 -9.12
CA SER A 336 -4.23 -8.57 -7.70
C SER A 336 -5.70 -8.86 -7.41
N LEU A 337 -5.90 -9.81 -6.51
CA LEU A 337 -7.18 -10.44 -6.22
C LEU A 337 -7.95 -9.63 -5.17
N THR A 338 -9.24 -9.43 -5.42
CA THR A 338 -10.16 -8.91 -4.41
C THR A 338 -10.38 -9.93 -3.28
N ARG A 339 -10.96 -9.46 -2.18
CA ARG A 339 -11.36 -10.31 -1.05
C ARG A 339 -12.24 -11.50 -1.48
N ASP A 340 -13.13 -11.29 -2.43
CA ASP A 340 -14.09 -12.28 -2.88
C ASP A 340 -13.69 -12.99 -4.20
N ALA A 341 -12.41 -12.88 -4.61
CA ALA A 341 -11.94 -13.51 -5.84
C ALA A 341 -12.17 -15.02 -5.83
N ALA A 342 -12.69 -15.54 -6.95
CA ALA A 342 -12.99 -16.94 -7.17
C ALA A 342 -12.02 -17.59 -8.16
N GLN A 343 -11.87 -18.92 -8.09
CA GLN A 343 -10.99 -19.71 -8.98
C GLN A 343 -11.36 -19.49 -10.46
N GLU A 344 -12.64 -19.45 -10.78
CA GLU A 344 -13.13 -19.31 -12.17
C GLU A 344 -12.68 -17.99 -12.82
N GLN A 345 -12.51 -16.93 -12.03
CA GLN A 345 -12.00 -15.64 -12.50
C GLN A 345 -10.51 -15.72 -12.87
N VAL A 346 -9.75 -16.44 -12.05
CA VAL A 346 -8.32 -16.68 -12.28
C VAL A 346 -8.14 -17.61 -13.48
N ASP A 347 -8.90 -18.70 -13.55
CA ASP A 347 -8.83 -19.65 -14.68
C ASP A 347 -9.16 -18.96 -16.00
N GLY A 348 -10.25 -18.18 -16.04
CA GLY A 348 -10.62 -17.47 -17.25
C GLY A 348 -9.55 -16.47 -17.71
N PHE A 349 -8.88 -15.77 -16.78
CA PHE A 349 -7.74 -14.92 -17.10
C PHE A 349 -6.57 -15.73 -17.69
N LEU A 350 -6.21 -16.83 -17.05
CA LEU A 350 -5.09 -17.66 -17.44
C LEU A 350 -5.33 -18.42 -18.76
N ASP A 351 -6.57 -18.68 -19.11
CA ASP A 351 -6.94 -19.30 -20.39
C ASP A 351 -6.73 -18.36 -21.58
N VAL A 352 -6.94 -17.06 -21.42
CA VAL A 352 -6.79 -16.08 -22.50
C VAL A 352 -5.37 -15.52 -22.63
N LEU A 353 -4.62 -15.43 -21.52
CA LEU A 353 -3.31 -14.77 -21.47
C LEU A 353 -2.30 -15.30 -22.49
N PRO A 354 -2.08 -16.63 -22.64
CA PRO A 354 -1.08 -17.14 -23.59
C PRO A 354 -1.37 -16.73 -25.04
N SER A 355 -2.64 -16.70 -25.45
CA SER A 355 -3.04 -16.34 -26.81
C SER A 355 -2.86 -14.83 -27.07
N VAL A 356 -3.11 -13.98 -26.06
CA VAL A 356 -2.86 -12.53 -26.14
C VAL A 356 -1.39 -12.25 -26.28
N VAL A 357 -0.55 -12.87 -25.42
CA VAL A 357 0.92 -12.72 -25.48
C VAL A 357 1.47 -13.18 -26.84
N ALA A 358 1.05 -14.34 -27.33
CA ALA A 358 1.51 -14.86 -28.62
C ALA A 358 1.13 -13.93 -29.79
N ARG A 359 -0.10 -13.38 -29.79
CA ARG A 359 -0.54 -12.44 -30.82
C ARG A 359 0.26 -11.15 -30.80
N LEU A 360 0.47 -10.52 -29.63
CA LEU A 360 1.24 -9.28 -29.51
C LEU A 360 2.70 -9.48 -29.92
N ARG A 361 3.31 -10.63 -29.65
CA ARG A 361 4.65 -10.98 -30.13
C ARG A 361 4.70 -11.12 -31.64
N ALA A 362 3.70 -11.74 -32.26
CA ALA A 362 3.64 -11.88 -33.71
C ALA A 362 3.55 -10.51 -34.43
N GLU A 363 2.89 -9.51 -33.84
CA GLU A 363 2.81 -8.14 -34.37
C GLU A 363 4.19 -7.45 -34.45
N VAL A 364 5.14 -7.83 -33.58
CA VAL A 364 6.53 -7.32 -33.60
C VAL A 364 7.52 -8.29 -34.25
N GLY A 365 7.00 -9.33 -34.95
CA GLY A 365 7.83 -10.26 -35.72
C GLY A 365 8.59 -11.30 -34.88
N ARG A 366 8.04 -11.68 -33.75
CA ARG A 366 8.61 -12.67 -32.82
C ARG A 366 7.68 -13.84 -32.57
#